data_b911f92e4002962d2bb797ade6d37fc8
#
_entry.id   b911f92e4002962d2bb797ade6d37fc8
#
_cell.length_a   1.000
_cell.length_b   1.000
_cell.length_c   1.000
_cell.angle_alpha   90.00
_cell.angle_beta   90.00
_cell.angle_gamma   90.00
#
_symmetry.space_group_name_H-M   'P 1'
#
loop_
_entity.id
_entity.type
_entity.pdbx_description
1 polymer ?
#
loop_
_entity_poly.entity_id
_entity_poly.type
_entity_poly.pdbx_seq_one_letter_code
_entity_poly.pdbx_strand_id
1 'polypeptide(L)'
;MARNDYSECFTRPSPWVLSWKHLLPRQGEVLDVACGPGRHTALLALEGRRVLACDIDLTGVEALAELPNVTLECRDLEGERWPWEAERFAGIVVTNYLHRPHFPHYWDSLMPGGVLIMETFTEANMICLLYTSPSPRD
;
A
#
# COMPACT_ATOMS: atom_id res chain seq x y z
N MET A 1 -29.63 -7.04 -7.36
CA MET A 1 -28.89 -7.34 -6.78
C MET A 1 -27.89 -6.48 -6.43
N ALA A 2 -27.61 -6.29 -5.48
CA ALA A 2 -26.82 -5.23 -5.04
C ALA A 2 -25.40 -5.56 -4.90
N ARG A 3 -25.05 -6.75 -5.29
CA ARG A 3 -23.70 -7.08 -5.05
C ARG A 3 -22.75 -6.33 -5.89
N ASN A 4 -23.17 -5.78 -6.96
CA ASN A 4 -22.21 -5.12 -7.79
C ASN A 4 -21.65 -3.88 -7.16
N ASP A 5 -22.29 -3.34 -6.16
CA ASP A 5 -21.75 -2.16 -5.52
C ASP A 5 -20.41 -2.43 -4.87
N TYR A 6 -20.27 -3.60 -4.28
CA TYR A 6 -19.02 -3.91 -3.60
C TYR A 6 -17.90 -4.18 -4.59
N SER A 7 -18.22 -4.79 -5.73
CA SER A 7 -17.17 -5.05 -6.69
C SER A 7 -16.61 -3.75 -7.24
N GLU A 8 -17.44 -2.72 -7.38
CA GLU A 8 -16.90 -1.44 -7.81
C GLU A 8 -15.97 -0.86 -6.78
N CYS A 9 -16.28 -1.02 -5.51
CA CYS A 9 -15.40 -0.52 -4.47
C CYS A 9 -14.04 -1.18 -4.50
N PHE A 10 -13.96 -2.42 -4.95
CA PHE A 10 -12.70 -3.13 -4.98
C PHE A 10 -11.91 -2.91 -6.26
N THR A 11 -12.53 -2.38 -7.32
CA THR A 11 -11.82 -2.15 -8.58
C THR A 11 -11.38 -0.72 -8.76
N ARG A 12 -12.01 0.22 -8.09
CA ARG A 12 -11.63 1.61 -8.19
C ARG A 12 -10.61 1.97 -7.13
N PRO A 13 -9.61 2.77 -7.49
CA PRO A 13 -8.67 3.26 -6.47
C PRO A 13 -9.39 4.10 -5.42
N SER A 14 -8.87 4.08 -4.22
CA SER A 14 -9.39 4.88 -3.12
C SER A 14 -9.27 6.36 -3.46
N PRO A 15 -10.32 7.16 -3.23
CA PRO A 15 -10.20 8.61 -3.41
C PRO A 15 -9.11 9.22 -2.53
N TRP A 16 -8.88 8.67 -1.33
CA TRP A 16 -7.84 9.15 -0.45
C TRP A 16 -6.46 8.93 -1.09
N VAL A 17 -6.25 7.74 -1.66
CA VAL A 17 -4.99 7.46 -2.34
C VAL A 17 -4.84 8.37 -3.55
N LEU A 18 -5.91 8.56 -4.33
CA LEU A 18 -5.85 9.44 -5.48
C LEU A 18 -5.51 10.86 -5.10
N SER A 19 -6.01 11.32 -3.96
CA SER A 19 -5.76 12.69 -3.51
C SER A 19 -4.31 12.91 -3.10
N TRP A 20 -3.66 11.89 -2.54
CA TRP A 20 -2.36 12.10 -1.92
C TRP A 20 -1.19 11.37 -2.59
N LYS A 21 -1.44 10.57 -3.62
CA LYS A 21 -0.35 9.83 -4.26
C LYS A 21 0.73 10.72 -4.84
N HIS A 22 0.39 11.98 -5.13
CA HIS A 22 1.38 12.91 -5.67
C HIS A 22 2.48 13.24 -4.67
N LEU A 23 2.25 12.96 -3.38
CA LEU A 23 3.28 13.19 -2.36
C LEU A 23 4.31 12.07 -2.30
N LEU A 24 4.04 10.93 -2.93
CA LEU A 24 5.01 9.83 -2.92
C LEU A 24 6.26 10.24 -3.69
N PRO A 25 7.45 10.12 -3.08
CA PRO A 25 8.66 10.46 -3.80
C PRO A 25 8.78 9.63 -5.08
N ARG A 26 9.34 10.25 -6.12
CA ARG A 26 9.48 9.57 -7.40
C ARG A 26 10.51 8.47 -7.36
N GLN A 27 11.57 8.64 -6.58
CA GLN A 27 12.61 7.66 -6.48
C GLN A 27 12.25 6.68 -5.38
N GLY A 28 12.53 5.40 -5.62
CA GLY A 28 12.29 4.38 -4.62
C GLY A 28 11.06 3.56 -4.93
N GLU A 29 10.80 2.61 -4.04
CA GLU A 29 9.75 1.62 -4.24
C GLU A 29 8.58 1.88 -3.31
N VAL A 30 7.36 1.61 -3.76
CA VAL A 30 6.16 1.74 -2.93
C VAL A 30 5.70 0.35 -2.53
N LEU A 31 5.40 0.18 -1.25
CA LEU A 31 4.86 -1.07 -0.72
C LEU A 31 3.34 -0.95 -0.65
N ASP A 32 2.63 -1.90 -1.27
CA ASP A 32 1.18 -1.96 -1.22
C ASP A 32 0.81 -3.12 -0.29
N VAL A 33 0.44 -2.80 0.94
CA VAL A 33 0.21 -3.78 2.00
C VAL A 33 -1.19 -4.33 1.89
N ALA A 34 -1.30 -5.67 1.91
CA ALA A 34 -2.59 -6.35 1.78
C ALA A 34 -3.28 -5.87 0.50
N CYS A 35 -2.60 -6.06 -0.61
CA CYS A 35 -2.94 -5.41 -1.87
C CYS A 35 -4.26 -5.90 -2.48
N GLY A 36 -4.77 -7.06 -2.08
CA GLY A 36 -6.02 -7.59 -2.61
C GLY A 36 -5.97 -7.73 -4.11
N PRO A 37 -6.94 -7.20 -4.83
CA PRO A 37 -6.95 -7.32 -6.30
C PRO A 37 -5.93 -6.41 -6.98
N GLY A 38 -5.20 -5.59 -6.22
CA GLY A 38 -4.11 -4.82 -6.80
C GLY A 38 -4.51 -3.53 -7.44
N ARG A 39 -5.63 -2.94 -7.05
CA ARG A 39 -6.09 -1.70 -7.68
C ARG A 39 -5.08 -0.57 -7.50
N HIS A 40 -4.44 -0.48 -6.34
CA HIS A 40 -3.45 0.58 -6.13
C HIS A 40 -2.09 0.20 -6.69
N THR A 41 -1.75 -1.09 -6.69
CA THR A 41 -0.56 -1.56 -7.38
C THR A 41 -0.63 -1.19 -8.86
N ALA A 42 -1.77 -1.48 -9.49
CA ALA A 42 -1.94 -1.17 -10.91
C ALA A 42 -1.85 0.33 -11.16
N LEU A 43 -2.53 1.11 -10.33
CA LEU A 43 -2.53 2.56 -10.49
C LEU A 43 -1.12 3.12 -10.47
N LEU A 44 -0.35 2.74 -9.46
CA LEU A 44 0.98 3.31 -9.28
C LEU A 44 1.97 2.77 -10.30
N ALA A 45 1.87 1.48 -10.64
CA ALA A 45 2.78 0.88 -11.60
C ALA A 45 2.57 1.47 -12.99
N LEU A 46 1.31 1.76 -13.36
CA LEU A 46 1.04 2.36 -14.65
C LEU A 46 1.51 3.81 -14.73
N GLU A 47 1.79 4.41 -13.59
CA GLU A 47 2.39 5.75 -13.56
C GLU A 47 3.90 5.68 -13.54
N GLY A 48 4.48 4.49 -13.67
CA GLY A 48 5.92 4.33 -13.75
C GLY A 48 6.61 4.07 -12.44
N ARG A 49 5.88 3.87 -11.35
CA ARG A 49 6.49 3.64 -10.05
C ARG A 49 6.81 2.18 -9.86
N ARG A 50 7.87 1.88 -9.11
CA ARG A 50 8.16 0.51 -8.73
C ARG A 50 7.31 0.17 -7.52
N VAL A 51 6.62 -0.95 -7.57
CA VAL A 51 5.68 -1.34 -6.52
C VAL A 51 5.97 -2.77 -6.08
N LEU A 52 6.06 -2.95 -4.76
CA LEU A 52 6.09 -4.26 -4.16
C LEU A 52 4.74 -4.46 -3.51
N ALA A 53 3.97 -5.41 -4.01
CA ALA A 53 2.63 -5.68 -3.49
C ALA A 53 2.64 -7.00 -2.74
N CYS A 54 2.06 -7.00 -1.54
CA CYS A 54 2.00 -8.23 -0.76
C CYS A 54 0.60 -8.50 -0.26
N ASP A 55 0.29 -9.77 -0.18
CA ASP A 55 -0.98 -10.23 0.38
C ASP A 55 -0.81 -11.68 0.77
N ILE A 56 -1.68 -12.17 1.63
CA ILE A 56 -1.62 -13.56 2.03
C ILE A 56 -2.14 -14.43 0.89
N ASP A 57 -2.93 -13.87 -0.03
CA ASP A 57 -3.49 -14.58 -1.17
C ASP A 57 -3.33 -13.69 -2.40
N LEU A 58 -2.48 -14.10 -3.33
CA LEU A 58 -2.19 -13.33 -4.53
C LEU A 58 -3.07 -13.70 -5.71
N THR A 59 -4.09 -14.52 -5.51
CA THR A 59 -4.88 -15.04 -6.61
C THR A 59 -5.49 -13.93 -7.48
N GLY A 60 -5.92 -12.84 -6.88
CA GLY A 60 -6.59 -11.79 -7.64
C GLY A 60 -5.68 -10.78 -8.30
N VAL A 61 -4.35 -10.92 -8.10
CA VAL A 61 -3.43 -9.88 -8.57
C VAL A 61 -2.32 -10.44 -9.46
N GLU A 62 -2.39 -11.72 -9.78
CA GLU A 62 -1.31 -12.40 -10.49
C GLU A 62 -0.96 -11.77 -11.82
N ALA A 63 -1.95 -11.26 -12.54
CA ALA A 63 -1.70 -10.69 -13.86
C ALA A 63 -0.77 -9.49 -13.80
N LEU A 64 -0.72 -8.80 -12.66
CA LEU A 64 0.13 -7.62 -12.55
C LEU A 64 1.61 -7.98 -12.47
N ALA A 65 1.94 -9.26 -12.20
CA ALA A 65 3.32 -9.67 -12.18
C ALA A 65 3.99 -9.52 -13.54
N GLU A 66 3.22 -9.38 -14.61
CA GLU A 66 3.80 -9.19 -15.92
C GLU A 66 4.34 -7.78 -16.14
N LEU A 67 3.95 -6.83 -15.30
CA LEU A 67 4.51 -5.49 -15.40
C LEU A 67 5.93 -5.51 -14.83
N PRO A 68 6.90 -4.95 -15.56
CA PRO A 68 8.30 -5.07 -15.13
C PRO A 68 8.61 -4.34 -13.82
N ASN A 69 7.79 -3.38 -13.45
CA ASN A 69 8.02 -2.61 -12.23
C ASN A 69 7.18 -3.09 -11.05
N VAL A 70 6.54 -4.26 -11.16
CA VAL A 70 5.76 -4.83 -10.06
C VAL A 70 6.42 -6.09 -9.54
N THR A 71 6.55 -6.20 -8.23
CA THR A 71 6.99 -7.40 -7.55
C THR A 71 5.86 -7.85 -6.63
N LEU A 72 5.50 -9.12 -6.69
CA LEU A 72 4.45 -9.66 -5.82
C LEU A 72 5.10 -10.59 -4.79
N GLU A 73 4.68 -10.47 -3.53
CA GLU A 73 5.14 -11.34 -2.47
C GLU A 73 3.95 -11.88 -1.70
N CYS A 74 3.87 -13.20 -1.57
CA CYS A 74 2.85 -13.84 -0.77
C CYS A 74 3.37 -13.90 0.66
N ARG A 75 2.74 -13.18 1.57
CA ARG A 75 3.21 -13.10 2.95
C ARG A 75 2.06 -13.03 3.92
N ASP A 76 2.23 -13.69 5.06
CA ASP A 76 1.33 -13.53 6.19
C ASP A 76 2.03 -12.59 7.17
N LEU A 77 1.80 -11.29 7.02
CA LEU A 77 2.52 -10.30 7.83
C LEU A 77 2.17 -10.37 9.31
N GLU A 78 1.02 -10.94 9.65
CA GLU A 78 0.65 -11.05 11.06
C GLU A 78 1.26 -12.28 11.70
N GLY A 79 1.64 -13.27 10.90
CA GLY A 79 2.21 -14.51 11.42
C GLY A 79 3.71 -14.57 11.35
N GLU A 80 4.37 -13.61 10.71
CA GLU A 80 5.81 -13.63 10.58
C GLU A 80 6.39 -12.30 10.99
N ARG A 81 7.69 -12.26 11.17
CA ARG A 81 8.35 -10.99 11.48
C ARG A 81 8.22 -10.08 10.27
N TRP A 82 8.18 -8.77 10.54
CA TRP A 82 8.17 -7.79 9.45
C TRP A 82 9.41 -8.01 8.60
N PRO A 83 9.25 -8.29 7.31
CA PRO A 83 10.37 -8.82 6.53
C PRO A 83 11.27 -7.76 5.89
N TRP A 84 10.89 -6.49 5.97
CA TRP A 84 11.65 -5.49 5.25
C TRP A 84 12.45 -4.61 6.20
N GLU A 85 13.61 -4.16 5.72
CA GLU A 85 14.52 -3.38 6.54
C GLU A 85 14.06 -1.93 6.68
N ALA A 86 14.68 -1.22 7.62
CA ALA A 86 14.37 0.19 7.86
C ALA A 86 14.67 1.01 6.62
N GLU A 87 13.89 2.06 6.43
CA GLU A 87 14.10 3.04 5.37
C GLU A 87 14.11 2.44 3.97
N ARG A 88 13.36 1.34 3.79
CA ARG A 88 13.34 0.64 2.52
C ARG A 88 12.46 1.32 1.47
N PHE A 89 11.35 1.91 1.85
CA PHE A 89 10.31 2.31 0.91
C PHE A 89 10.13 3.81 0.81
N ALA A 90 9.89 4.28 -0.42
CA ALA A 90 9.51 5.67 -0.66
C ALA A 90 8.06 5.92 -0.26
N GLY A 91 7.25 4.89 -0.28
CA GLY A 91 5.86 5.02 0.10
C GLY A 91 5.30 3.70 0.58
N ILE A 92 4.28 3.78 1.41
CA ILE A 92 3.54 2.62 1.86
C ILE A 92 2.07 2.95 1.74
N VAL A 93 1.32 2.11 1.03
CA VAL A 93 -0.12 2.28 0.85
C VAL A 93 -0.82 1.12 1.53
N VAL A 94 -1.78 1.44 2.40
CA VAL A 94 -2.53 0.42 3.15
C VAL A 94 -4.00 0.77 3.03
N THR A 95 -4.78 -0.08 2.38
CA THR A 95 -6.21 0.17 2.27
C THR A 95 -7.00 -1.06 2.66
N ASN A 96 -8.08 -0.85 3.39
CA ASN A 96 -8.99 -1.91 3.82
C ASN A 96 -8.30 -2.99 4.64
N TYR A 97 -7.30 -2.59 5.41
CA TYR A 97 -6.54 -3.51 6.24
C TYR A 97 -6.09 -2.76 7.48
N LEU A 98 -6.41 -3.27 8.65
CA LEU A 98 -6.06 -2.63 9.91
C LEU A 98 -5.43 -3.64 10.84
N HIS A 99 -4.15 -3.47 11.11
CA HIS A 99 -3.43 -4.27 12.09
C HIS A 99 -2.49 -3.32 12.81
N ARG A 100 -2.94 -2.82 13.95
CA ARG A 100 -2.20 -1.75 14.64
C ARG A 100 -0.78 -2.11 15.02
N PRO A 101 -0.44 -3.37 15.35
CA PRO A 101 0.96 -3.70 15.63
C PRO A 101 1.92 -3.43 14.48
N HIS A 102 1.41 -3.27 13.23
CA HIS A 102 2.28 -2.96 12.12
C HIS A 102 2.66 -1.48 12.05
N PHE A 103 1.97 -0.60 12.77
CA PHE A 103 2.20 0.83 12.61
C PHE A 103 3.65 1.24 12.82
N PRO A 104 4.33 0.80 13.89
CA PRO A 104 5.75 1.16 14.02
C PRO A 104 6.59 0.66 12.85
N HIS A 105 6.22 -0.48 12.27
CA HIS A 105 6.95 -1.02 11.13
C HIS A 105 6.76 -0.15 9.91
N TYR A 106 5.56 0.39 9.71
CA TYR A 106 5.34 1.28 8.57
C TYR A 106 6.26 2.49 8.68
N TRP A 107 6.30 3.10 9.86
CA TRP A 107 7.11 4.30 10.04
C TRP A 107 8.59 4.00 9.89
N ASP A 108 9.07 2.89 10.44
CA ASP A 108 10.48 2.53 10.36
C ASP A 108 10.89 2.17 8.94
N SER A 109 9.99 1.64 8.15
CA SER A 109 10.31 1.18 6.80
C SER A 109 10.29 2.28 5.76
N LEU A 110 9.85 3.48 6.13
CA LEU A 110 9.84 4.60 5.20
C LEU A 110 11.20 5.27 5.16
N MET A 111 11.67 5.54 3.95
CA MET A 111 12.87 6.33 3.79
C MET A 111 12.58 7.77 4.22
N PRO A 112 13.61 8.57 4.48
CA PRO A 112 13.39 9.98 4.79
C PRO A 112 12.62 10.65 3.65
N GLY A 113 11.56 11.38 4.00
CA GLY A 113 10.68 11.98 3.02
C GLY A 113 9.63 11.03 2.46
N GLY A 114 9.69 9.76 2.86
CA GLY A 114 8.69 8.79 2.40
C GLY A 114 7.32 9.04 3.01
N VAL A 115 6.29 8.51 2.38
CA VAL A 115 4.91 8.84 2.74
C VAL A 115 4.09 7.57 2.94
N LEU A 116 3.33 7.56 4.03
CA LEU A 116 2.35 6.51 4.29
C LEU A 116 0.96 7.05 3.96
N ILE A 117 0.23 6.34 3.12
CA ILE A 117 -1.15 6.68 2.79
C ILE A 117 -2.02 5.50 3.21
N MET A 118 -2.92 5.75 4.15
CA MET A 118 -3.73 4.68 4.70
C MET A 118 -5.19 5.06 4.74
N GLU A 119 -6.05 4.13 4.35
CA GLU A 119 -7.49 4.28 4.47
C GLU A 119 -8.06 2.93 4.83
N THR A 120 -8.79 2.84 5.94
CA THR A 120 -9.39 1.58 6.33
C THR A 120 -10.66 1.85 7.12
N PHE A 121 -11.43 0.82 7.33
CA PHE A 121 -12.69 0.93 8.06
C PHE A 121 -12.59 0.21 9.39
N THR A 122 -13.20 0.79 10.41
CA THR A 122 -13.45 0.12 11.67
C THR A 122 -14.94 -0.15 11.74
N GLU A 123 -15.39 -0.69 12.84
CA GLU A 123 -16.83 -0.97 12.99
C GLU A 123 -17.66 0.30 12.90
N ALA A 124 -17.15 1.41 13.34
CA ALA A 124 -17.91 2.64 13.44
C ALA A 124 -17.50 3.71 12.45
N ASN A 125 -16.28 3.67 11.95
CA ASN A 125 -15.75 4.80 11.20
C ASN A 125 -14.79 4.39 10.11
N MET A 126 -14.51 5.34 9.22
CA MET A 126 -13.42 5.21 8.26
C MET A 126 -12.24 5.98 8.83
N ILE A 127 -11.07 5.37 8.78
CA ILE A 127 -9.83 6.00 9.20
C ILE A 127 -9.02 6.34 7.98
N CYS A 128 -8.67 7.62 7.84
CA CYS A 128 -7.78 8.08 6.77
C CYS A 128 -6.57 8.69 7.43
N LEU A 129 -5.39 8.20 7.06
CA LEU A 129 -4.15 8.64 7.66
C LEU A 129 -3.14 9.00 6.59
N LEU A 130 -2.45 10.11 6.78
CA LEU A 130 -1.38 10.53 5.91
C LEU A 130 -0.19 10.90 6.80
N TYR A 131 0.94 10.24 6.58
CA TYR A 131 2.13 10.49 7.37
C TYR A 131 3.32 10.66 6.45
N THR A 132 4.14 11.67 6.70
CA THR A 132 5.36 11.90 5.95
C THR A 132 6.54 11.78 6.89
N SER A 133 7.47 10.90 6.54
CA SER A 133 8.66 10.71 7.35
C SER A 133 9.55 11.94 7.26
N PRO A 134 10.15 12.40 8.36
CA PRO A 134 10.99 13.61 8.31
C PRO A 134 12.17 13.40 7.39
N SER A 135 12.61 14.49 6.76
CA SER A 135 13.79 14.40 5.94
C SER A 135 15.02 14.33 6.85
N PRO A 136 16.16 13.87 6.34
CA PRO A 136 17.34 13.67 7.19
C PRO A 136 17.87 14.93 7.82
N ARG A 137 17.56 16.10 7.22
CA ARG A 137 18.07 17.33 7.79
C ARG A 137 17.28 17.78 8.98
N ASP A 138 16.09 17.28 9.12
CA ASP A 138 15.23 17.70 10.20
C ASP A 138 15.42 16.84 11.42
#